data_478d5dbcd9b4ef055b22a52999d701a2
#
_entry.id   478d5dbcd9b4ef055b22a52999d701a2
#
_cell.length_a   1.000
_cell.length_b   1.000
_cell.length_c   1.000
_cell.angle_alpha   90.00
_cell.angle_beta   90.00
_cell.angle_gamma   90.00
#
_symmetry.space_group_name_H-M   'P 1'
#
loop_
_entity.id
_entity.type
_entity.pdbx_description
1 polymer ?
#
loop_
_entity_poly.entity_id
_entity_poly.type
_entity_poly.pdbx_seq_one_letter_code
_entity_poly.pdbx_strand_id
1 'polypeptide(L)'
;MTTPSETMEERIRRAEVLVEALPYIRRFSGHTLVIKLGGAAMGEDLDAFLQDVVLLRFVGMRPVLVHGGGPEISLWQKRLGLEPRFVNGLRVTDGPTMDVVKMVLTGKIGPELVARIHTLGGQAVGMSGEDGPTLMVRPRGTEGGHDLGFVGEVDQVNAEPVEAVLDQGRIPVIASIGLGVDGDAYNVNADTVAAELAVALRATKLVLLTDVEGVRGADGELVSVLDAATADRLIESGAISGGMIPKVRAALRALDAVTASHIIDGRVSHSLLLELLTEKGVGTMVTR
;
A
#
# COMPACT_ATOMS: atom_id res chain seq x y z
N MET A 1 18.54 -34.11 -13.98
CA MET A 1 17.50 -34.49 -13.04
C MET A 1 16.18 -34.32 -13.79
N THR A 2 15.53 -35.42 -14.15
CA THR A 2 14.21 -35.42 -14.81
C THR A 2 13.17 -35.00 -13.77
N THR A 3 12.50 -33.88 -13.98
CA THR A 3 11.30 -33.49 -13.21
C THR A 3 10.31 -34.67 -13.24
N PRO A 4 9.71 -35.06 -12.10
CA PRO A 4 8.68 -36.09 -12.10
C PRO A 4 7.58 -35.69 -13.09
N SER A 5 7.14 -36.62 -13.92
CA SER A 5 6.03 -36.33 -14.86
C SER A 5 4.77 -36.07 -14.05
N GLU A 6 4.26 -34.86 -14.17
CA GLU A 6 3.02 -34.40 -13.54
C GLU A 6 1.87 -35.35 -13.94
N THR A 7 1.11 -35.84 -12.98
CA THR A 7 -0.05 -36.69 -13.21
C THR A 7 -1.20 -35.97 -13.87
N MET A 8 -2.10 -36.70 -14.53
CA MET A 8 -3.30 -36.10 -15.12
C MET A 8 -4.19 -35.44 -14.04
N GLU A 9 -4.28 -36.01 -12.85
CA GLU A 9 -5.04 -35.46 -11.73
C GLU A 9 -4.48 -34.10 -11.27
N GLU A 10 -3.17 -33.96 -11.16
CA GLU A 10 -2.52 -32.68 -10.82
C GLU A 10 -2.79 -31.61 -11.88
N ARG A 11 -2.78 -31.99 -13.16
CA ARG A 11 -3.10 -31.08 -14.29
C ARG A 11 -4.57 -30.63 -14.26
N ILE A 12 -5.51 -31.56 -13.97
CA ILE A 12 -6.92 -31.24 -13.81
C ILE A 12 -7.11 -30.27 -12.65
N ARG A 13 -6.52 -30.56 -11.48
CA ARG A 13 -6.61 -29.69 -10.29
C ARG A 13 -6.10 -28.27 -10.54
N ARG A 14 -5.01 -28.11 -11.31
CA ARG A 14 -4.54 -26.76 -11.70
C ARG A 14 -5.53 -26.02 -12.60
N ALA A 15 -6.18 -26.74 -13.51
CA ALA A 15 -7.22 -26.14 -14.35
C ALA A 15 -8.44 -25.74 -13.52
N GLU A 16 -8.87 -26.56 -12.56
CA GLU A 16 -9.97 -26.25 -11.64
C GLU A 16 -9.73 -24.98 -10.84
N VAL A 17 -8.52 -24.78 -10.28
CA VAL A 17 -8.16 -23.55 -9.56
C VAL A 17 -8.34 -22.29 -10.43
N LEU A 18 -7.98 -22.36 -11.72
CA LEU A 18 -8.17 -21.23 -12.65
C LEU A 18 -9.67 -20.97 -12.91
N VAL A 19 -10.47 -22.03 -13.00
CA VAL A 19 -11.93 -21.93 -13.19
C VAL A 19 -12.60 -21.34 -11.93
N GLU A 20 -12.15 -21.74 -10.73
CA GLU A 20 -12.65 -21.20 -9.46
C GLU A 20 -12.35 -19.69 -9.31
N ALA A 21 -11.23 -19.20 -9.83
CA ALA A 21 -10.89 -17.78 -9.80
C ALA A 21 -11.72 -16.93 -10.80
N LEU A 22 -12.34 -17.54 -11.82
CA LEU A 22 -13.01 -16.84 -12.91
C LEU A 22 -14.13 -15.87 -12.47
N PRO A 23 -15.03 -16.19 -11.51
CA PRO A 23 -16.04 -15.25 -11.03
C PRO A 23 -15.44 -13.98 -10.44
N TYR A 24 -14.33 -14.08 -9.69
CA TYR A 24 -13.62 -12.95 -9.09
C TYR A 24 -12.92 -12.11 -10.16
N ILE A 25 -12.25 -12.75 -11.12
CA ILE A 25 -11.62 -12.08 -12.25
C ILE A 25 -12.66 -11.25 -13.00
N ARG A 26 -13.83 -11.83 -13.33
CA ARG A 26 -14.92 -11.13 -14.01
C ARG A 26 -15.48 -9.97 -13.19
N ARG A 27 -15.57 -10.13 -11.85
CA ARG A 27 -16.08 -9.11 -10.93
C ARG A 27 -15.15 -7.90 -10.87
N PHE A 28 -13.82 -8.11 -10.88
CA PHE A 28 -12.83 -7.05 -10.68
C PHE A 28 -12.16 -6.57 -11.97
N SER A 29 -12.40 -7.21 -13.11
CA SER A 29 -11.88 -6.75 -14.41
C SER A 29 -12.35 -5.34 -14.72
N GLY A 30 -11.43 -4.46 -15.13
CA GLY A 30 -11.67 -3.04 -15.37
C GLY A 30 -11.70 -2.16 -14.13
N HIS A 31 -11.67 -2.75 -12.91
CA HIS A 31 -11.75 -2.00 -11.67
C HIS A 31 -10.36 -1.61 -11.14
N THR A 32 -10.29 -0.40 -10.56
CA THR A 32 -9.07 0.09 -9.91
C THR A 32 -8.95 -0.48 -8.50
N LEU A 33 -7.75 -0.96 -8.18
CA LEU A 33 -7.36 -1.48 -6.87
C LEU A 33 -6.16 -0.66 -6.39
N VAL A 34 -6.26 -0.04 -5.22
CA VAL A 34 -5.10 0.62 -4.60
C VAL A 34 -4.49 -0.34 -3.60
N ILE A 35 -3.18 -0.57 -3.74
CA ILE A 35 -2.43 -1.53 -2.94
C ILE A 35 -1.26 -0.79 -2.29
N LYS A 36 -1.24 -0.73 -0.97
CA LYS A 36 -0.14 -0.13 -0.24
C LYS A 36 0.85 -1.19 0.20
N LEU A 37 2.08 -1.05 -0.25
CA LEU A 37 3.21 -1.89 0.12
C LEU A 37 3.84 -1.38 1.43
N GLY A 38 3.76 -2.17 2.49
CA GLY A 38 4.43 -1.89 3.77
C GLY A 38 5.90 -2.28 3.78
N GLY A 39 6.69 -1.72 4.72
CA GLY A 39 8.13 -1.99 4.80
C GLY A 39 8.49 -3.46 4.99
N ALA A 40 7.66 -4.24 5.68
CA ALA A 40 7.89 -5.67 5.89
C ALA A 40 7.63 -6.52 4.64
N ALA A 41 6.69 -6.12 3.79
CA ALA A 41 6.43 -6.78 2.51
C ALA A 41 7.52 -6.48 1.44
N MET A 42 8.48 -5.61 1.75
CA MET A 42 9.68 -5.39 0.92
C MET A 42 10.83 -6.35 1.27
N GLY A 43 10.55 -7.45 2.00
CA GLY A 43 11.49 -8.51 2.36
C GLY A 43 11.62 -9.63 1.32
N GLU A 44 11.81 -10.87 1.82
CA GLU A 44 12.12 -12.04 0.99
C GLU A 44 11.02 -12.42 -0.01
N ASP A 45 9.75 -12.12 0.28
CA ASP A 45 8.59 -12.48 -0.57
C ASP A 45 8.14 -11.35 -1.53
N LEU A 46 8.94 -10.28 -1.69
CA LEU A 46 8.59 -9.15 -2.55
C LEU A 46 8.29 -9.59 -4.00
N ASP A 47 9.05 -10.53 -4.55
CA ASP A 47 8.86 -10.99 -5.93
C ASP A 47 7.54 -11.76 -6.09
N ALA A 48 7.12 -12.58 -5.10
CA ALA A 48 5.82 -13.25 -5.11
C ALA A 48 4.67 -12.23 -5.08
N PHE A 49 4.77 -11.21 -4.22
CA PHE A 49 3.80 -10.12 -4.18
C PHE A 49 3.72 -9.35 -5.52
N LEU A 50 4.87 -9.01 -6.12
CA LEU A 50 4.88 -8.31 -7.40
C LEU A 50 4.36 -9.18 -8.55
N GLN A 51 4.55 -10.51 -8.50
CA GLN A 51 3.91 -11.46 -9.41
C GLN A 51 2.38 -11.38 -9.31
N ASP A 52 1.85 -11.29 -8.07
CA ASP A 52 0.42 -11.12 -7.85
C ASP A 52 -0.10 -9.84 -8.51
N VAL A 53 0.59 -8.71 -8.31
CA VAL A 53 0.22 -7.43 -8.91
C VAL A 53 0.25 -7.49 -10.44
N VAL A 54 1.27 -8.13 -11.01
CA VAL A 54 1.39 -8.33 -12.46
C VAL A 54 0.26 -9.22 -12.96
N LEU A 55 -0.05 -10.32 -12.26
CA LEU A 55 -1.18 -11.20 -12.60
C LEU A 55 -2.50 -10.43 -12.59
N LEU A 56 -2.78 -9.65 -11.53
CA LEU A 56 -3.98 -8.81 -11.45
C LEU A 56 -4.11 -7.86 -12.64
N ARG A 57 -2.99 -7.28 -13.08
CA ARG A 57 -2.96 -6.44 -14.27
C ARG A 57 -3.30 -7.23 -15.54
N PHE A 58 -2.73 -8.42 -15.73
CA PHE A 58 -2.97 -9.28 -16.91
C PHE A 58 -4.40 -9.81 -16.99
N VAL A 59 -5.05 -10.06 -15.85
CA VAL A 59 -6.46 -10.48 -15.84
C VAL A 59 -7.44 -9.30 -15.95
N GLY A 60 -6.93 -8.10 -16.28
CA GLY A 60 -7.75 -6.94 -16.63
C GLY A 60 -8.05 -5.99 -15.47
N MET A 61 -7.52 -6.20 -14.28
CA MET A 61 -7.63 -5.24 -13.17
C MET A 61 -6.69 -4.05 -13.39
N ARG A 62 -6.90 -2.94 -12.65
CA ARG A 62 -6.13 -1.70 -12.73
C ARG A 62 -5.42 -1.45 -11.38
N PRO A 63 -4.31 -2.17 -11.08
CA PRO A 63 -3.60 -2.00 -9.82
C PRO A 63 -2.79 -0.70 -9.78
N VAL A 64 -2.84 -0.01 -8.64
CA VAL A 64 -2.02 1.16 -8.27
C VAL A 64 -1.22 0.77 -7.04
N LEU A 65 0.11 0.80 -7.13
CA LEU A 65 0.99 0.56 -5.99
C LEU A 65 1.34 1.86 -5.31
N VAL A 66 1.19 1.90 -3.97
CA VAL A 66 1.69 2.99 -3.13
C VAL A 66 2.75 2.42 -2.19
N HIS A 67 3.90 3.05 -2.10
CA HIS A 67 4.96 2.61 -1.22
C HIS A 67 5.48 3.72 -0.31
N GLY A 68 5.92 3.33 0.86
CA GLY A 68 6.78 4.11 1.73
C GLY A 68 8.21 3.56 1.72
N GLY A 69 8.97 3.80 2.78
CA GLY A 69 10.35 3.32 2.88
C GLY A 69 10.98 3.60 4.23
N GLY A 70 10.19 3.63 5.31
CA GLY A 70 10.65 4.02 6.65
C GLY A 70 11.96 3.36 7.11
N PRO A 71 12.09 2.01 7.04
CA PRO A 71 13.33 1.31 7.40
C PRO A 71 14.54 1.73 6.55
N GLU A 72 14.35 1.82 5.24
CA GLU A 72 15.43 2.20 4.31
C GLU A 72 15.84 3.66 4.49
N ILE A 73 14.88 4.57 4.69
CA ILE A 73 15.14 5.98 5.02
C ILE A 73 15.99 6.06 6.30
N SER A 74 15.62 5.32 7.36
CA SER A 74 16.37 5.29 8.62
C SER A 74 17.78 4.75 8.43
N LEU A 75 17.96 3.73 7.60
CA LEU A 75 19.28 3.19 7.26
C LEU A 75 20.15 4.24 6.57
N TRP A 76 19.60 4.95 5.57
CA TRP A 76 20.34 5.98 4.86
C TRP A 76 20.61 7.23 5.70
N GLN A 77 19.66 7.65 6.56
CA GLN A 77 19.93 8.71 7.54
C GLN A 77 21.18 8.38 8.37
N LYS A 78 21.24 7.18 8.98
CA LYS A 78 22.39 6.75 9.78
C LYS A 78 23.70 6.73 8.98
N ARG A 79 23.67 6.25 7.73
CA ARG A 79 24.83 6.24 6.83
C ARG A 79 25.36 7.67 6.54
N LEU A 80 24.46 8.65 6.53
CA LEU A 80 24.79 10.06 6.31
C LEU A 80 25.04 10.84 7.61
N GLY A 81 25.08 10.16 8.76
CA GLY A 81 25.32 10.78 10.07
C GLY A 81 24.10 11.54 10.63
N LEU A 82 22.89 11.26 10.11
CA LEU A 82 21.65 11.84 10.60
C LEU A 82 20.94 10.83 11.53
N GLU A 83 20.45 11.31 12.69
CA GLU A 83 19.72 10.48 13.64
C GLU A 83 18.22 10.49 13.34
N PRO A 84 17.59 9.31 13.04
CA PRO A 84 16.16 9.22 12.84
C PRO A 84 15.39 9.59 14.12
N ARG A 85 14.49 10.56 14.04
CA ARG A 85 13.63 10.97 15.15
C ARG A 85 12.17 10.75 14.81
N PHE A 86 11.37 10.33 15.81
CA PHE A 86 9.94 10.06 15.63
C PHE A 86 9.16 10.67 16.79
N VAL A 87 7.96 11.19 16.48
CA VAL A 87 6.97 11.68 17.43
C VAL A 87 5.64 11.02 17.09
N ASN A 88 5.06 10.29 18.00
CA ASN A 88 3.81 9.53 17.81
C ASN A 88 3.81 8.67 16.52
N GLY A 89 4.95 8.05 16.19
CA GLY A 89 5.11 7.23 14.99
C GLY A 89 5.35 8.01 13.69
N LEU A 90 5.29 9.34 13.71
CA LEU A 90 5.63 10.21 12.59
C LEU A 90 7.10 10.55 12.62
N ARG A 91 7.77 10.46 11.46
CA ARG A 91 9.18 10.85 11.33
C ARG A 91 9.29 12.38 11.35
N VAL A 92 10.03 12.92 12.30
CA VAL A 92 10.46 14.32 12.22
C VAL A 92 11.32 14.47 10.97
N THR A 93 10.92 15.35 10.07
CA THR A 93 11.49 15.46 8.73
C THR A 93 11.99 16.90 8.52
N ASP A 94 13.19 17.20 8.98
CA ASP A 94 13.90 18.45 8.66
C ASP A 94 14.42 18.45 7.21
N GLY A 95 15.01 19.56 6.73
CA GLY A 95 15.48 19.68 5.36
C GLY A 95 16.39 18.53 4.93
N PRO A 96 17.51 18.26 5.65
CA PRO A 96 18.40 17.13 5.33
C PRO A 96 17.70 15.77 5.35
N THR A 97 16.75 15.59 6.24
CA THR A 97 15.92 14.35 6.29
C THR A 97 15.01 14.26 5.07
N MET A 98 14.42 15.38 4.62
CA MET A 98 13.56 15.39 3.42
C MET A 98 14.35 15.05 2.16
N ASP A 99 15.59 15.53 2.04
CA ASP A 99 16.49 15.13 0.94
C ASP A 99 16.71 13.60 0.93
N VAL A 100 16.96 13.01 2.11
CA VAL A 100 17.09 11.53 2.23
C VAL A 100 15.78 10.83 1.86
N VAL A 101 14.62 11.34 2.29
CA VAL A 101 13.31 10.80 1.93
C VAL A 101 13.16 10.79 0.40
N LYS A 102 13.41 11.90 -0.27
CA LYS A 102 13.34 12.01 -1.74
C LYS A 102 14.30 11.03 -2.41
N MET A 103 15.58 11.03 -2.05
CA MET A 103 16.59 10.13 -2.63
C MET A 103 16.18 8.66 -2.48
N VAL A 104 15.70 8.26 -1.31
CA VAL A 104 15.38 6.86 -1.04
C VAL A 104 14.09 6.44 -1.74
N LEU A 105 13.02 7.24 -1.65
CA LEU A 105 11.73 6.83 -2.20
C LEU A 105 11.71 6.90 -3.72
N THR A 106 12.22 7.99 -4.31
CA THR A 106 12.14 8.19 -5.77
C THR A 106 13.39 7.72 -6.52
N GLY A 107 14.57 7.70 -5.85
CA GLY A 107 15.83 7.29 -6.48
C GLY A 107 16.20 5.82 -6.25
N LYS A 108 15.65 5.17 -5.21
CA LYS A 108 15.98 3.77 -4.89
C LYS A 108 14.75 2.87 -4.93
N ILE A 109 13.80 3.03 -4.01
CA ILE A 109 12.70 2.06 -3.84
C ILE A 109 11.78 2.04 -5.07
N GLY A 110 11.29 3.19 -5.52
CA GLY A 110 10.41 3.28 -6.69
C GLY A 110 11.03 2.64 -7.94
N PRO A 111 12.26 3.04 -8.35
CA PRO A 111 12.94 2.42 -9.49
C PRO A 111 13.20 0.91 -9.33
N GLU A 112 13.54 0.42 -8.12
CA GLU A 112 13.72 -1.00 -7.87
C GLU A 112 12.40 -1.78 -8.05
N LEU A 113 11.26 -1.27 -7.55
CA LEU A 113 9.94 -1.86 -7.74
C LEU A 113 9.56 -1.91 -9.23
N VAL A 114 9.75 -0.79 -9.95
CA VAL A 114 9.47 -0.71 -11.39
C VAL A 114 10.31 -1.72 -12.16
N ALA A 115 11.62 -1.81 -11.89
CA ALA A 115 12.52 -2.75 -12.56
C ALA A 115 12.10 -4.22 -12.31
N ARG A 116 11.73 -4.57 -11.06
CA ARG A 116 11.25 -5.94 -10.72
C ARG A 116 9.95 -6.26 -11.42
N ILE A 117 8.97 -5.33 -11.46
CA ILE A 117 7.71 -5.51 -12.21
C ILE A 117 8.01 -5.78 -13.68
N HIS A 118 8.96 -5.05 -14.30
CA HIS A 118 9.37 -5.30 -15.69
C HIS A 118 10.02 -6.67 -15.88
N THR A 119 10.86 -7.11 -14.93
CA THR A 119 11.48 -8.46 -14.98
C THR A 119 10.41 -9.57 -14.90
N LEU A 120 9.30 -9.31 -14.20
CA LEU A 120 8.15 -10.22 -14.09
C LEU A 120 7.18 -10.13 -15.30
N GLY A 121 7.52 -9.35 -16.33
CA GLY A 121 6.72 -9.20 -17.55
C GLY A 121 5.64 -8.14 -17.48
N GLY A 122 5.50 -7.40 -16.36
CA GLY A 122 4.59 -6.28 -16.23
C GLY A 122 5.16 -5.00 -16.85
N GLN A 123 4.33 -3.96 -16.93
CA GLN A 123 4.76 -2.60 -17.29
C GLN A 123 4.38 -1.64 -16.17
N ALA A 124 5.33 -0.90 -15.62
CA ALA A 124 5.12 0.03 -14.53
C ALA A 124 5.74 1.40 -14.81
N VAL A 125 5.21 2.42 -14.14
CA VAL A 125 5.75 3.78 -14.14
C VAL A 125 5.89 4.25 -12.70
N GLY A 126 7.13 4.60 -12.31
CA GLY A 126 7.41 5.22 -11.02
C GLY A 126 7.03 6.69 -11.05
N MET A 127 6.38 7.16 -9.99
CA MET A 127 6.02 8.55 -9.79
C MET A 127 5.92 8.88 -8.30
N SER A 128 5.91 10.16 -7.98
CA SER A 128 5.64 10.69 -6.64
C SER A 128 4.39 11.57 -6.67
N GLY A 129 3.92 11.99 -5.53
CA GLY A 129 2.82 12.95 -5.47
C GLY A 129 3.17 14.34 -6.00
N GLU A 130 4.47 14.65 -6.19
CA GLU A 130 4.93 15.90 -6.82
C GLU A 130 4.70 15.89 -8.34
N ASP A 131 4.69 14.67 -8.96
CA ASP A 131 4.55 14.52 -10.41
C ASP A 131 3.11 14.82 -10.86
N GLY A 132 2.95 15.82 -11.73
CA GLY A 132 1.65 16.28 -12.21
C GLY A 132 0.71 16.76 -11.10
N PRO A 133 1.21 17.49 -10.08
CA PRO A 133 0.67 17.71 -8.74
C PRO A 133 -0.40 16.69 -8.31
N THR A 134 0.01 15.41 -8.28
CA THR A 134 -0.89 14.30 -7.95
C THR A 134 -1.36 14.37 -6.48
N LEU A 135 -0.47 14.77 -5.55
CA LEU A 135 -0.79 14.93 -4.13
C LEU A 135 -0.44 16.33 -3.68
N MET A 136 -1.43 17.19 -3.56
CA MET A 136 -1.27 18.49 -2.90
C MET A 136 -1.40 18.29 -1.39
N VAL A 137 -0.48 18.89 -0.64
CA VAL A 137 -0.41 18.73 0.81
C VAL A 137 -0.29 20.08 1.50
N ARG A 138 -0.69 20.11 2.76
CA ARG A 138 -0.40 21.19 3.71
C ARG A 138 0.57 20.67 4.76
N PRO A 139 1.42 21.57 5.33
CA PRO A 139 2.27 21.20 6.46
C PRO A 139 1.42 20.68 7.63
N ARG A 140 1.82 19.56 8.23
CA ARG A 140 1.17 19.05 9.45
C ARG A 140 1.48 19.92 10.66
N GLY A 141 2.62 20.62 10.65
CA GLY A 141 3.05 21.49 11.73
C GLY A 141 3.57 20.74 12.95
N THR A 142 3.00 20.99 14.13
CA THR A 142 3.47 20.41 15.39
C THR A 142 2.64 19.20 15.83
N GLU A 143 3.31 18.21 16.41
CA GLU A 143 2.70 17.03 17.01
C GLU A 143 3.31 16.83 18.41
N GLY A 144 2.47 16.70 19.46
CA GLY A 144 2.96 16.56 20.82
C GLY A 144 3.91 17.67 21.29
N GLY A 145 3.75 18.90 20.76
CA GLY A 145 4.61 20.05 21.06
C GLY A 145 5.95 20.09 20.30
N HIS A 146 6.18 19.14 19.39
CA HIS A 146 7.37 19.08 18.52
C HIS A 146 7.05 19.47 17.10
N ASP A 147 7.86 20.34 16.51
CA ASP A 147 7.80 20.64 15.09
C ASP A 147 8.20 19.40 14.28
N LEU A 148 7.34 19.00 13.34
CA LEU A 148 7.58 17.86 12.46
C LEU A 148 8.37 18.21 11.20
N GLY A 149 8.54 19.50 10.90
CA GLY A 149 9.18 19.99 9.67
C GLY A 149 8.37 19.64 8.43
N PHE A 150 9.02 19.06 7.41
CA PHE A 150 8.42 18.69 6.12
C PHE A 150 7.59 17.40 6.20
N VAL A 151 6.65 17.34 7.14
CA VAL A 151 5.61 16.31 7.20
C VAL A 151 4.31 16.90 6.70
N GLY A 152 3.70 16.26 5.69
CA GLY A 152 2.50 16.73 5.03
C GLY A 152 1.24 15.94 5.41
N GLU A 153 0.11 16.65 5.38
CA GLU A 153 -1.24 16.07 5.33
C GLU A 153 -1.81 16.28 3.94
N VAL A 154 -2.41 15.24 3.36
CA VAL A 154 -3.04 15.36 2.04
C VAL A 154 -4.21 16.33 2.11
N ASP A 155 -4.20 17.32 1.25
CA ASP A 155 -5.26 18.32 1.11
C ASP A 155 -6.14 18.04 -0.10
N GLN A 156 -5.49 17.76 -1.25
CA GLN A 156 -6.16 17.42 -2.50
C GLN A 156 -5.39 16.34 -3.25
N VAL A 157 -6.13 15.49 -3.98
CA VAL A 157 -5.57 14.51 -4.90
C VAL A 157 -6.05 14.80 -6.32
N ASN A 158 -5.11 15.01 -7.23
CA ASN A 158 -5.38 15.02 -8.67
C ASN A 158 -5.16 13.60 -9.21
N ALA A 159 -6.25 12.93 -9.57
CA ALA A 159 -6.21 11.56 -10.07
C ALA A 159 -5.71 11.45 -11.53
N GLU A 160 -5.79 12.52 -12.31
CA GLU A 160 -5.53 12.52 -13.77
C GLU A 160 -4.16 11.93 -14.15
N PRO A 161 -3.02 12.26 -13.50
CA PRO A 161 -1.73 11.67 -13.85
C PRO A 161 -1.68 10.15 -13.63
N VAL A 162 -2.35 9.67 -12.57
CA VAL A 162 -2.42 8.24 -12.25
C VAL A 162 -3.33 7.50 -13.24
N GLU A 163 -4.49 8.09 -13.57
CA GLU A 163 -5.42 7.56 -14.57
C GLU A 163 -4.77 7.46 -15.95
N ALA A 164 -3.99 8.47 -16.35
CA ALA A 164 -3.26 8.47 -17.63
C ALA A 164 -2.28 7.29 -17.74
N VAL A 165 -1.61 6.91 -16.63
CA VAL A 165 -0.73 5.72 -16.59
C VAL A 165 -1.56 4.44 -16.67
N LEU A 166 -2.67 4.36 -15.93
CA LEU A 166 -3.57 3.21 -15.93
C LEU A 166 -4.21 2.96 -17.31
N ASP A 167 -4.61 4.03 -18.01
CA ASP A 167 -5.23 3.95 -19.33
C ASP A 167 -4.28 3.45 -20.42
N GLN A 168 -2.96 3.65 -20.22
CA GLN A 168 -1.92 3.04 -21.06
C GLN A 168 -1.65 1.58 -20.72
N GLY A 169 -2.41 0.99 -19.79
CA GLY A 169 -2.21 -0.38 -19.37
C GLY A 169 -1.00 -0.61 -18.48
N ARG A 170 -0.47 0.43 -17.87
CA ARG A 170 0.70 0.37 -16.98
C ARG A 170 0.29 0.43 -15.53
N ILE A 171 1.17 -0.03 -14.65
CA ILE A 171 1.00 -0.02 -13.20
C ILE A 171 1.68 1.23 -12.63
N PRO A 172 0.95 2.21 -12.08
CA PRO A 172 1.55 3.32 -11.34
C PRO A 172 2.19 2.82 -10.05
N VAL A 173 3.43 3.23 -9.76
CA VAL A 173 4.18 2.95 -8.52
C VAL A 173 4.47 4.28 -7.85
N ILE A 174 3.73 4.60 -6.79
CA ILE A 174 3.64 5.95 -6.23
C ILE A 174 4.40 6.03 -4.90
N ALA A 175 5.41 6.89 -4.86
CA ALA A 175 6.11 7.25 -3.63
C ALA A 175 5.29 8.22 -2.79
N SER A 176 5.29 8.02 -1.45
CA SER A 176 4.50 8.82 -0.50
C SER A 176 5.13 10.19 -0.19
N ILE A 177 5.31 11.00 -1.23
CA ILE A 177 5.77 12.39 -1.17
C ILE A 177 4.68 13.25 -1.80
N GLY A 178 4.35 14.38 -1.18
CA GLY A 178 3.40 15.35 -1.71
C GLY A 178 4.03 16.70 -1.97
N LEU A 179 3.37 17.54 -2.75
CA LEU A 179 3.75 18.90 -3.08
C LEU A 179 2.96 19.90 -2.24
N GLY A 180 3.65 20.74 -1.48
CA GLY A 180 3.04 21.86 -0.75
C GLY A 180 2.69 23.02 -1.67
N VAL A 181 1.76 23.87 -1.22
CA VAL A 181 1.41 25.13 -1.94
C VAL A 181 2.58 26.13 -1.99
N ASP A 182 3.57 25.96 -1.11
CA ASP A 182 4.83 26.69 -1.07
C ASP A 182 5.85 26.23 -2.11
N GLY A 183 5.57 25.12 -2.80
CA GLY A 183 6.45 24.48 -3.78
C GLY A 183 7.43 23.48 -3.17
N ASP A 184 7.40 23.28 -1.85
CA ASP A 184 8.25 22.33 -1.17
C ASP A 184 7.65 20.91 -1.17
N ALA A 185 8.53 19.91 -1.11
CA ALA A 185 8.14 18.51 -0.96
C ALA A 185 7.91 18.16 0.50
N TYR A 186 6.92 17.31 0.75
CA TYR A 186 6.56 16.84 2.08
C TYR A 186 6.50 15.31 2.15
N ASN A 187 7.06 14.77 3.22
CA ASN A 187 6.93 13.35 3.57
C ASN A 187 5.52 13.08 4.09
N VAL A 188 4.82 12.15 3.45
CA VAL A 188 3.44 11.81 3.81
C VAL A 188 3.37 10.35 4.26
N ASN A 189 2.49 10.04 5.21
CA ASN A 189 2.23 8.64 5.58
C ASN A 189 1.65 7.86 4.40
N ALA A 190 2.30 6.76 4.03
CA ALA A 190 1.93 5.99 2.84
C ALA A 190 0.55 5.31 2.94
N ASP A 191 0.08 4.97 4.16
CA ASP A 191 -1.27 4.43 4.35
C ASP A 191 -2.32 5.52 4.06
N THR A 192 -2.05 6.78 4.49
CA THR A 192 -2.88 7.96 4.17
C THR A 192 -2.89 8.24 2.67
N VAL A 193 -1.72 8.24 2.03
CA VAL A 193 -1.64 8.44 0.56
C VAL A 193 -2.45 7.40 -0.18
N ALA A 194 -2.36 6.13 0.22
CA ALA A 194 -3.11 5.05 -0.42
C ALA A 194 -4.63 5.23 -0.24
N ALA A 195 -5.07 5.65 0.94
CA ALA A 195 -6.48 5.89 1.21
C ALA A 195 -7.03 7.07 0.37
N GLU A 196 -6.33 8.19 0.34
CA GLU A 196 -6.78 9.37 -0.43
C GLU A 196 -6.74 9.12 -1.95
N LEU A 197 -5.74 8.37 -2.45
CA LEU A 197 -5.73 7.90 -3.84
C LEU A 197 -6.89 6.94 -4.12
N ALA A 198 -7.22 6.04 -3.20
CA ALA A 198 -8.36 5.14 -3.37
C ALA A 198 -9.69 5.91 -3.49
N VAL A 199 -9.84 6.98 -2.70
CA VAL A 199 -11.00 7.86 -2.78
C VAL A 199 -11.03 8.61 -4.11
N ALA A 200 -9.94 9.27 -4.50
CA ALA A 200 -9.87 10.09 -5.71
C ALA A 200 -10.05 9.26 -7.00
N LEU A 201 -9.47 8.07 -7.06
CA LEU A 201 -9.57 7.13 -8.18
C LEU A 201 -10.88 6.33 -8.18
N ARG A 202 -11.76 6.53 -7.18
CA ARG A 202 -12.98 5.72 -6.98
C ARG A 202 -12.68 4.23 -7.06
N ALA A 203 -11.60 3.82 -6.38
CA ALA A 203 -11.14 2.44 -6.40
C ALA A 203 -12.23 1.50 -5.82
N THR A 204 -12.25 0.27 -6.30
CA THR A 204 -13.17 -0.74 -5.78
C THR A 204 -12.71 -1.28 -4.45
N LYS A 205 -11.40 -1.40 -4.26
CA LYS A 205 -10.78 -1.89 -3.02
C LYS A 205 -9.50 -1.12 -2.69
N LEU A 206 -9.24 -0.99 -1.39
CA LEU A 206 -7.93 -0.64 -0.83
C LEU A 206 -7.37 -1.85 -0.10
N VAL A 207 -6.12 -2.23 -0.37
CA VAL A 207 -5.39 -3.29 0.34
C VAL A 207 -4.16 -2.68 0.99
N LEU A 208 -4.06 -2.82 2.32
CA LEU A 208 -2.92 -2.37 3.12
C LEU A 208 -2.12 -3.59 3.58
N LEU A 209 -0.93 -3.80 2.99
CA LEU A 209 -0.01 -4.85 3.44
C LEU A 209 0.73 -4.40 4.68
N THR A 210 0.83 -5.31 5.65
CA THR A 210 1.50 -5.11 6.94
C THR A 210 2.35 -6.34 7.30
N ASP A 211 2.99 -6.31 8.46
CA ASP A 211 3.82 -7.38 9.02
C ASP A 211 3.10 -8.20 10.09
N VAL A 212 1.79 -8.09 10.14
CA VAL A 212 0.92 -8.86 11.04
C VAL A 212 -0.27 -9.41 10.26
N GLU A 213 -0.90 -10.47 10.77
CA GLU A 213 -2.03 -11.14 10.12
C GLU A 213 -3.23 -10.22 9.84
N GLY A 214 -3.39 -9.16 10.64
CA GLY A 214 -4.50 -8.22 10.56
C GLY A 214 -4.69 -7.49 11.90
N VAL A 215 -5.89 -6.99 12.15
CA VAL A 215 -6.26 -6.34 13.40
C VAL A 215 -6.62 -7.40 14.44
N ARG A 216 -6.06 -7.29 15.66
CA ARG A 216 -6.41 -8.18 16.79
C ARG A 216 -7.37 -7.49 17.74
N GLY A 217 -8.32 -8.26 18.26
CA GLY A 217 -9.25 -7.85 19.29
C GLY A 217 -8.60 -7.75 20.69
N ALA A 218 -9.37 -7.34 21.68
CA ALA A 218 -8.93 -7.29 23.08
C ALA A 218 -8.61 -8.68 23.66
N ASP A 219 -9.17 -9.74 23.08
CA ASP A 219 -8.90 -11.15 23.37
C ASP A 219 -7.63 -11.70 22.70
N GLY A 220 -7.00 -10.89 21.83
CA GLY A 220 -5.84 -11.27 21.04
C GLY A 220 -6.16 -12.03 19.76
N GLU A 221 -7.43 -12.35 19.51
CA GLU A 221 -7.85 -13.06 18.29
C GLU A 221 -7.92 -12.11 17.08
N LEU A 222 -7.78 -12.68 15.86
CA LEU A 222 -7.90 -11.93 14.63
C LEU A 222 -9.35 -11.47 14.40
N VAL A 223 -9.53 -10.18 14.20
CA VAL A 223 -10.81 -9.58 13.82
C VAL A 223 -10.96 -9.68 12.31
N SER A 224 -11.77 -10.63 11.84
CA SER A 224 -11.97 -10.85 10.40
C SER A 224 -12.77 -9.73 9.71
N VAL A 225 -13.71 -9.11 10.42
CA VAL A 225 -14.50 -7.96 9.94
C VAL A 225 -14.50 -6.86 10.99
N LEU A 226 -14.16 -5.65 10.58
CA LEU A 226 -14.01 -4.49 11.45
C LEU A 226 -14.86 -3.32 10.90
N ASP A 227 -15.81 -2.84 11.68
CA ASP A 227 -16.53 -1.59 11.42
C ASP A 227 -15.92 -0.40 12.21
N ALA A 228 -16.36 0.83 11.87
CA ALA A 228 -15.85 2.05 12.48
C ALA A 228 -16.05 2.08 14.01
N ALA A 229 -17.23 1.66 14.48
CA ALA A 229 -17.56 1.69 15.92
C ALA A 229 -16.72 0.69 16.71
N THR A 230 -16.47 -0.49 16.15
CA THR A 230 -15.58 -1.50 16.75
C THR A 230 -14.13 -1.03 16.73
N ALA A 231 -13.69 -0.42 15.63
CA ALA A 231 -12.35 0.15 15.53
C ALA A 231 -12.09 1.21 16.61
N ASP A 232 -13.03 2.14 16.82
CA ASP A 232 -12.91 3.18 17.85
C ASP A 232 -12.82 2.56 19.25
N ARG A 233 -13.67 1.59 19.59
CA ARG A 233 -13.60 0.87 20.87
C ARG A 233 -12.26 0.15 21.09
N LEU A 234 -11.72 -0.49 20.04
CA LEU A 234 -10.45 -1.21 20.13
C LEU A 234 -9.26 -0.24 20.23
N ILE A 235 -9.33 0.95 19.63
CA ILE A 235 -8.33 2.01 19.80
C ILE A 235 -8.40 2.57 21.24
N GLU A 236 -9.59 2.91 21.73
CA GLU A 236 -9.80 3.43 23.09
C GLU A 236 -9.35 2.44 24.17
N SER A 237 -9.58 1.15 23.99
CA SER A 237 -9.13 0.10 24.90
C SER A 237 -7.63 -0.19 24.82
N GLY A 238 -6.91 0.34 23.81
CA GLY A 238 -5.50 0.08 23.57
C GLY A 238 -5.20 -1.26 22.87
N ALA A 239 -6.22 -2.04 22.50
CA ALA A 239 -6.04 -3.27 21.73
C ALA A 239 -5.47 -2.97 20.33
N ILE A 240 -5.94 -1.89 19.69
CA ILE A 240 -5.30 -1.32 18.51
C ILE A 240 -4.39 -0.20 18.98
N SER A 241 -3.08 -0.32 18.70
CA SER A 241 -2.07 0.64 19.18
C SER A 241 -0.96 0.86 18.14
N GLY A 242 -0.11 1.85 18.39
CA GLY A 242 1.08 2.12 17.58
C GLY A 242 0.81 2.29 16.10
N GLY A 243 1.58 1.62 15.27
CA GLY A 243 1.50 1.68 13.79
C GLY A 243 0.23 1.10 13.18
N MET A 244 -0.61 0.37 13.96
CA MET A 244 -1.89 -0.14 13.47
C MET A 244 -2.97 0.95 13.43
N ILE A 245 -2.92 1.94 14.33
CA ILE A 245 -3.91 3.05 14.38
C ILE A 245 -3.97 3.79 13.02
N PRO A 246 -2.87 4.29 12.44
CA PRO A 246 -2.94 4.98 11.16
C PRO A 246 -3.42 4.07 10.01
N LYS A 247 -3.14 2.77 10.04
CA LYS A 247 -3.63 1.82 9.04
C LYS A 247 -5.14 1.65 9.11
N VAL A 248 -5.67 1.43 10.33
CA VAL A 248 -7.12 1.31 10.54
C VAL A 248 -7.83 2.62 10.15
N ARG A 249 -7.28 3.78 10.53
CA ARG A 249 -7.84 5.07 10.15
C ARG A 249 -7.83 5.28 8.61
N ALA A 250 -6.75 4.91 7.93
CA ALA A 250 -6.66 4.95 6.46
C ALA A 250 -7.67 3.99 5.80
N ALA A 251 -7.80 2.77 6.34
CA ALA A 251 -8.76 1.80 5.84
C ALA A 251 -10.21 2.30 5.98
N LEU A 252 -10.57 2.91 7.12
CA LEU A 252 -11.88 3.53 7.35
C LEU A 252 -12.12 4.75 6.44
N ARG A 253 -11.10 5.61 6.26
CA ARG A 253 -11.18 6.79 5.38
C ARG A 253 -11.50 6.40 3.94
N ALA A 254 -10.90 5.34 3.43
CA ALA A 254 -11.13 4.88 2.07
C ALA A 254 -12.58 4.41 1.81
N LEU A 255 -13.33 4.04 2.86
CA LEU A 255 -14.74 3.60 2.72
C LEU A 255 -15.66 4.70 2.15
N ASP A 256 -15.21 5.94 2.07
CA ASP A 256 -15.96 7.00 1.36
C ASP A 256 -16.13 6.66 -0.13
N ALA A 257 -15.23 5.87 -0.71
CA ALA A 257 -15.27 5.46 -2.11
C ALA A 257 -15.28 3.94 -2.31
N VAL A 258 -14.47 3.19 -1.53
CA VAL A 258 -14.37 1.74 -1.71
C VAL A 258 -15.48 0.98 -0.98
N THR A 259 -15.82 -0.20 -1.47
CA THR A 259 -16.82 -1.08 -0.82
C THR A 259 -16.27 -1.76 0.43
N ALA A 260 -14.97 -2.03 0.46
CA ALA A 260 -14.24 -2.58 1.59
C ALA A 260 -12.75 -2.28 1.45
N SER A 261 -12.09 -2.08 2.59
CA SER A 261 -10.64 -2.01 2.70
C SER A 261 -10.13 -3.27 3.40
N HIS A 262 -8.91 -3.69 3.10
CA HIS A 262 -8.34 -4.92 3.64
C HIS A 262 -6.97 -4.63 4.26
N ILE A 263 -6.73 -5.19 5.46
CA ILE A 263 -5.43 -5.17 6.14
C ILE A 263 -4.94 -6.61 6.19
N ILE A 264 -3.87 -6.94 5.47
CA ILE A 264 -3.39 -8.31 5.28
C ILE A 264 -1.89 -8.44 5.55
N ASP A 265 -1.46 -9.66 5.89
CA ASP A 265 -0.04 -9.97 6.09
C ASP A 265 0.69 -10.07 4.74
N GLY A 266 1.59 -9.12 4.49
CA GLY A 266 2.42 -9.12 3.28
C GLY A 266 3.57 -10.13 3.30
N ARG A 267 3.77 -10.87 4.40
CA ARG A 267 4.78 -11.94 4.51
C ARG A 267 4.24 -13.29 4.05
N VAL A 268 2.92 -13.42 3.92
CA VAL A 268 2.28 -14.62 3.38
C VAL A 268 2.37 -14.57 1.86
N SER A 269 3.00 -15.58 1.28
CA SER A 269 3.13 -15.67 -0.17
C SER A 269 1.76 -15.70 -0.84
N HIS A 270 1.59 -14.88 -1.88
CA HIS A 270 0.33 -14.72 -2.62
C HIS A 270 -0.86 -14.26 -1.78
N SER A 271 -0.62 -13.58 -0.64
CA SER A 271 -1.70 -13.07 0.23
C SER A 271 -2.68 -12.16 -0.50
N LEU A 272 -2.19 -11.40 -1.48
CA LEU A 272 -3.02 -10.53 -2.30
C LEU A 272 -4.03 -11.31 -3.16
N LEU A 273 -3.61 -12.42 -3.77
CA LEU A 273 -4.50 -13.28 -4.55
C LEU A 273 -5.50 -14.01 -3.64
N LEU A 274 -5.04 -14.52 -2.50
CA LEU A 274 -5.91 -15.14 -1.51
C LEU A 274 -7.02 -14.21 -1.04
N GLU A 275 -6.69 -12.94 -0.78
CA GLU A 275 -7.68 -11.94 -0.36
C GLU A 275 -8.66 -11.54 -1.46
N LEU A 276 -8.21 -11.46 -2.72
CA LEU A 276 -9.01 -10.94 -3.82
C LEU A 276 -9.77 -12.02 -4.60
N LEU A 277 -9.22 -13.23 -4.69
CA LEU A 277 -9.69 -14.28 -5.59
C LEU A 277 -10.22 -15.53 -4.87
N THR A 278 -10.44 -15.47 -3.55
CA THR A 278 -11.04 -16.55 -2.78
C THR A 278 -12.21 -16.06 -1.91
N GLU A 279 -13.05 -17.00 -1.45
CA GLU A 279 -14.19 -16.67 -0.58
C GLU A 279 -13.78 -16.26 0.83
N LYS A 280 -12.70 -16.85 1.34
CA LYS A 280 -12.17 -16.55 2.68
C LYS A 280 -10.92 -15.70 2.54
N GLY A 281 -11.02 -14.43 2.96
CA GLY A 281 -9.87 -13.55 3.07
C GLY A 281 -8.87 -14.03 4.13
N VAL A 282 -7.66 -13.48 4.09
CA VAL A 282 -6.54 -13.86 4.96
C VAL A 282 -6.20 -12.82 6.03
N GLY A 283 -7.00 -11.77 6.16
CA GLY A 283 -6.73 -10.68 7.08
C GLY A 283 -7.98 -10.07 7.70
N THR A 284 -7.96 -8.77 7.94
CA THR A 284 -9.09 -7.98 8.42
C THR A 284 -9.73 -7.21 7.28
N MET A 285 -10.99 -7.48 7.02
CA MET A 285 -11.82 -6.67 6.14
C MET A 285 -12.46 -5.54 6.93
N VAL A 286 -12.21 -4.29 6.50
CA VAL A 286 -12.81 -3.09 7.08
C VAL A 286 -14.00 -2.66 6.24
N THR A 287 -15.17 -2.50 6.88
CA THR A 287 -16.44 -2.17 6.22
C THR A 287 -17.12 -0.98 6.93
N ARG A 288 -18.20 -0.48 6.31
CA ARG A 288 -19.10 0.52 6.93
C ARG A 288 -19.88 -0.07 8.09
#